data_b3bebc822244d25b5bcd9e5f400809ee
#
_entry.id   b3bebc822244d25b5bcd9e5f400809ee
#
_cell.length_a   1.000
_cell.length_b   1.000
_cell.length_c   1.000
_cell.angle_alpha   90.00
_cell.angle_beta   90.00
_cell.angle_gamma   90.00
#
_symmetry.space_group_name_H-M   'P 1'
#
loop_
_entity.id
_entity.type
_entity.pdbx_description
1 polymer ?
#
loop_
_entity_poly.entity_id
_entity_poly.type
_entity_poly.pdbx_seq_one_letter_code
_entity_poly.pdbx_strand_id
1 'polypeptide(L)'
;MAVEIERKFLLASEAWRSGAESAVRMVQGYFELLPPSPTVRVRIAGEKAFLTVKGPVRNISRSEFEYEIPVADAEAMLREFCGGRVVEKVRYLVPYGGFVWEVDEYFGENEGLFTAEIELDGEEASFSVPPWLGPEVSADRRYKIGRAHV
;
A
#
# COMPACT_ATOMS: atom_id res chain seq x y z
N MET A 1 11.14 16.67 -1.12
CA MET A 1 11.51 15.70 -0.11
C MET A 1 10.72 14.44 -0.27
N ALA A 2 11.39 13.33 -0.21
CA ALA A 2 10.74 12.03 -0.39
C ALA A 2 10.10 11.58 0.93
N VAL A 3 8.91 12.10 1.20
CA VAL A 3 8.16 11.80 2.43
C VAL A 3 6.77 11.35 2.06
N GLU A 4 6.31 10.28 2.69
CA GLU A 4 4.96 9.77 2.55
C GLU A 4 4.18 10.05 3.85
N ILE A 5 3.00 10.65 3.70
CA ILE A 5 2.08 10.87 4.82
C ILE A 5 0.76 10.24 4.41
N GLU A 6 0.37 9.17 5.10
CA GLU A 6 -0.76 8.37 4.65
C GLU A 6 -1.57 7.85 5.83
N ARG A 7 -2.87 7.72 5.61
CA ARG A 7 -3.77 7.12 6.60
C ARG A 7 -4.49 5.95 5.93
N LYS A 8 -4.70 4.89 6.70
CA LYS A 8 -5.29 3.64 6.22
C LYS A 8 -6.55 3.32 7.02
N PHE A 9 -7.57 2.84 6.31
CA PHE A 9 -8.88 2.53 6.87
C PHE A 9 -9.38 1.19 6.35
N LEU A 10 -10.29 0.59 7.09
CA LEU A 10 -11.10 -0.50 6.57
C LEU A 10 -12.29 0.10 5.82
N LEU A 11 -13.08 -0.73 5.17
CA LEU A 11 -14.25 -0.28 4.42
C LEU A 11 -15.52 -0.68 5.14
N ALA A 12 -16.53 0.19 5.09
CA ALA A 12 -17.83 -0.08 5.72
C ALA A 12 -18.82 -0.72 4.73
N SER A 13 -18.59 -0.55 3.42
CA SER A 13 -19.48 -1.10 2.40
C SER A 13 -18.75 -1.19 1.08
N GLU A 14 -19.43 -1.68 0.05
CA GLU A 14 -18.86 -1.77 -1.30
C GLU A 14 -19.27 -0.59 -2.19
N ALA A 15 -19.86 0.45 -1.62
CA ALA A 15 -20.33 1.60 -2.40
C ALA A 15 -19.20 2.32 -3.15
N TRP A 16 -17.95 2.13 -2.73
CA TRP A 16 -16.79 2.70 -3.41
C TRP A 16 -16.63 2.20 -4.85
N ARG A 17 -17.17 1.01 -5.15
CA ARG A 17 -16.97 0.39 -6.46
C ARG A 17 -17.51 1.23 -7.61
N SER A 18 -18.63 1.90 -7.39
CA SER A 18 -19.25 2.71 -8.46
C SER A 18 -18.42 3.97 -8.77
N GLY A 19 -17.55 4.40 -7.86
CA GLY A 19 -16.69 5.55 -8.08
C GLY A 19 -15.29 5.21 -8.56
N ALA A 20 -14.98 3.93 -8.73
CA ALA A 20 -13.64 3.51 -9.14
C ALA A 20 -13.39 3.86 -10.60
N GLU A 21 -12.27 4.53 -10.87
CA GLU A 21 -11.89 4.95 -12.22
C GLU A 21 -10.89 4.03 -12.87
N SER A 22 -10.17 3.23 -12.09
CA SER A 22 -9.19 2.31 -12.62
C SER A 22 -8.96 1.15 -11.66
N ALA A 23 -8.43 0.07 -12.20
CA ALA A 23 -8.08 -1.11 -11.44
C ALA A 23 -6.74 -1.61 -11.95
N VAL A 24 -5.75 -1.76 -11.06
CA VAL A 24 -4.42 -2.22 -11.41
C VAL A 24 -4.05 -3.41 -10.53
N ARG A 25 -3.70 -4.52 -11.17
CA ARG A 25 -3.21 -5.69 -10.45
C ARG A 25 -1.80 -5.43 -9.97
N MET A 26 -1.54 -5.75 -8.71
CA MET A 26 -0.24 -5.59 -8.10
C MET A 26 0.23 -6.88 -7.46
N VAL A 27 1.51 -7.18 -7.66
CA VAL A 27 2.20 -8.26 -6.96
C VAL A 27 3.40 -7.60 -6.29
N GLN A 28 3.51 -7.74 -4.99
CA GLN A 28 4.57 -7.06 -4.26
C GLN A 28 5.15 -7.97 -3.19
N GLY A 29 6.43 -7.76 -2.89
CA GLY A 29 7.11 -8.51 -1.86
C GLY A 29 8.05 -7.61 -1.08
N TYR A 30 8.39 -8.07 0.11
CA TYR A 30 9.25 -7.34 1.03
C TYR A 30 10.51 -8.15 1.28
N PHE A 31 11.65 -7.47 1.26
CA PHE A 31 12.93 -8.10 1.55
C PHE A 31 12.95 -8.52 3.03
N GLU A 32 13.58 -9.65 3.29
CA GLU A 32 13.76 -10.13 4.67
C GLU A 32 14.94 -9.42 5.30
N LEU A 33 14.67 -8.34 6.00
CA LEU A 33 15.68 -7.56 6.67
C LEU A 33 15.39 -7.52 8.17
N LEU A 34 16.47 -7.56 8.95
CA LEU A 34 16.34 -7.48 10.40
C LEU A 34 16.31 -6.02 10.86
N PRO A 35 15.41 -5.68 11.80
CA PRO A 35 15.41 -4.33 12.35
C PRO A 35 16.77 -3.99 12.98
N PRO A 36 17.21 -2.73 12.93
CA PRO A 36 16.45 -1.55 12.54
C PRO A 36 16.54 -1.17 11.06
N SER A 37 16.55 -2.11 10.18
CA SER A 37 16.64 -1.86 8.74
C SER A 37 15.40 -1.13 8.20
N PRO A 38 15.54 -0.38 7.09
CA PRO A 38 14.38 0.18 6.42
C PRO A 38 13.53 -0.93 5.81
N THR A 39 12.30 -0.61 5.44
CA THR A 39 11.45 -1.49 4.67
C THR A 39 11.85 -1.38 3.21
N VAL A 40 12.13 -2.52 2.57
CA VAL A 40 12.43 -2.56 1.14
C VAL A 40 11.38 -3.41 0.46
N ARG A 41 10.67 -2.81 -0.49
CA ARG A 41 9.58 -3.46 -1.22
C ARG A 41 9.88 -3.46 -2.71
N VAL A 42 9.58 -4.55 -3.37
CA VAL A 42 9.54 -4.61 -4.82
C VAL A 42 8.08 -4.86 -5.23
N ARG A 43 7.59 -4.12 -6.23
CA ARG A 43 6.21 -4.20 -6.69
C ARG A 43 6.15 -4.23 -8.20
N ILE A 44 5.34 -5.13 -8.73
CA ILE A 44 4.94 -5.11 -10.13
C ILE A 44 3.51 -4.59 -10.14
N ALA A 45 3.28 -3.48 -10.84
CA ALA A 45 1.98 -2.84 -10.94
C ALA A 45 1.63 -2.73 -12.42
N GLY A 46 0.72 -3.59 -12.89
CA GLY A 46 0.43 -3.68 -14.31
C GLY A 46 1.67 -4.09 -15.09
N GLU A 47 2.14 -3.21 -15.97
CA GLU A 47 3.30 -3.50 -16.83
C GLU A 47 4.59 -2.83 -16.34
N LYS A 48 4.55 -2.20 -15.17
CA LYS A 48 5.71 -1.50 -14.60
C LYS A 48 6.11 -2.12 -13.28
N ALA A 49 7.35 -1.87 -12.88
CA ALA A 49 7.84 -2.36 -11.60
C ALA A 49 8.63 -1.27 -10.88
N PHE A 50 8.61 -1.34 -9.55
CA PHE A 50 9.20 -0.30 -8.70
C PHE A 50 9.92 -0.94 -7.52
N LEU A 51 11.05 -0.35 -7.17
CA LEU A 51 11.76 -0.66 -5.93
C LEU A 51 11.55 0.51 -4.98
N THR A 52 11.08 0.21 -3.77
CA THR A 52 10.74 1.24 -2.79
C THR A 52 11.47 0.98 -1.49
N VAL A 53 12.08 2.03 -0.95
CA VAL A 53 12.75 1.99 0.35
C VAL A 53 12.03 2.96 1.26
N LYS A 54 11.55 2.46 2.41
CA LYS A 54 10.80 3.28 3.37
C LYS A 54 11.47 3.25 4.73
N GLY A 55 11.60 4.41 5.34
CA GLY A 55 12.10 4.54 6.70
C GLY A 55 11.05 4.18 7.74
N PRO A 56 11.38 4.31 9.02
CA PRO A 56 10.42 4.04 10.08
C PRO A 56 9.30 5.08 10.09
N VAL A 57 8.10 4.63 10.46
CA VAL A 57 6.95 5.52 10.57
C VAL A 57 7.09 6.35 11.85
N ARG A 58 6.87 7.66 11.72
CA ARG A 58 6.78 8.59 12.85
C ARG A 58 5.41 9.23 12.79
N ASN A 59 4.54 8.85 13.70
CA ASN A 59 3.12 9.18 13.64
C ASN A 59 2.53 8.60 12.35
N ILE A 60 2.22 9.42 11.33
CA ILE A 60 1.74 8.91 10.04
C ILE A 60 2.69 9.25 8.89
N SER A 61 3.89 9.73 9.20
CA SER A 61 4.89 10.15 8.20
C SER A 61 6.07 9.20 8.18
N ARG A 62 6.64 9.01 6.99
CA ARG A 62 7.88 8.24 6.83
C ARG A 62 8.60 8.68 5.57
N SER A 63 9.92 8.47 5.55
CA SER A 63 10.71 8.66 4.33
C SER A 63 10.33 7.58 3.34
N GLU A 64 10.26 7.95 2.07
CA GLU A 64 9.99 7.01 0.99
C GLU A 64 10.81 7.37 -0.23
N PHE A 65 11.51 6.39 -0.77
CA PHE A 65 12.27 6.54 -2.02
C PHE A 65 11.82 5.45 -2.96
N GLU A 66 11.36 5.83 -4.15
CA GLU A 66 10.81 4.87 -5.09
C GLU A 66 11.41 5.09 -6.48
N TYR A 67 11.82 3.99 -7.11
CA TYR A 67 12.46 4.02 -8.41
C TYR A 67 11.85 2.95 -9.30
N GLU A 68 11.59 3.32 -10.55
CA GLU A 68 11.13 2.33 -11.54
C GLU A 68 12.30 1.44 -11.91
N ILE A 69 12.05 0.13 -12.02
CA ILE A 69 13.04 -0.88 -12.37
C ILE A 69 12.47 -1.77 -13.46
N PRO A 70 13.32 -2.52 -14.18
CA PRO A 70 12.82 -3.49 -15.15
C PRO A 70 11.97 -4.57 -14.48
N VAL A 71 10.89 -4.97 -15.15
CA VAL A 71 10.00 -6.02 -14.63
C VAL A 71 10.76 -7.32 -14.40
N ALA A 72 11.70 -7.66 -15.29
CA ALA A 72 12.50 -8.88 -15.12
C ALA A 72 13.32 -8.86 -13.84
N ASP A 73 13.86 -7.68 -13.47
CA ASP A 73 14.60 -7.55 -12.21
C ASP A 73 13.66 -7.70 -11.03
N ALA A 74 12.47 -7.12 -11.12
CA ALA A 74 11.47 -7.23 -10.05
C ALA A 74 11.06 -8.70 -9.83
N GLU A 75 10.86 -9.44 -10.91
CA GLU A 75 10.52 -10.86 -10.81
C GLU A 75 11.62 -11.66 -10.12
N ALA A 76 12.88 -11.36 -10.46
CA ALA A 76 14.02 -12.00 -9.82
C ALA A 76 14.09 -11.68 -8.33
N MET A 77 13.88 -10.39 -7.96
CA MET A 77 13.89 -9.97 -6.56
C MET A 77 12.79 -10.63 -5.75
N LEU A 78 11.60 -10.77 -6.34
CA LEU A 78 10.49 -11.46 -5.67
C LEU A 78 10.86 -12.92 -5.36
N ARG A 79 11.50 -13.59 -6.31
CA ARG A 79 11.91 -14.99 -6.10
C ARG A 79 13.04 -15.12 -5.10
N GLU A 80 14.04 -14.24 -5.18
CA GLU A 80 15.30 -14.46 -4.48
C GLU A 80 15.34 -13.81 -3.11
N PHE A 81 14.64 -12.69 -2.90
CA PHE A 81 14.83 -11.90 -1.68
C PHE A 81 13.58 -11.75 -0.82
N CYS A 82 12.42 -12.15 -1.30
CA CYS A 82 11.17 -11.90 -0.57
C CYS A 82 10.65 -13.10 0.20
N GLY A 83 11.18 -14.30 -0.06
CA GLY A 83 10.73 -15.50 0.62
C GLY A 83 9.23 -15.70 0.46
N GLY A 84 8.52 -15.89 1.56
CA GLY A 84 7.08 -16.05 1.54
C GLY A 84 6.29 -14.75 1.70
N ARG A 85 6.96 -13.61 1.67
CA ARG A 85 6.31 -12.31 1.92
C ARG A 85 5.88 -11.64 0.62
N VAL A 86 5.08 -12.34 -0.16
CA VAL A 86 4.55 -11.83 -1.42
C VAL A 86 3.05 -11.66 -1.29
N VAL A 87 2.56 -10.50 -1.69
CA VAL A 87 1.15 -10.12 -1.58
C VAL A 87 0.62 -9.80 -2.96
N GLU A 88 -0.56 -10.34 -3.26
CA GLU A 88 -1.27 -10.01 -4.49
C GLU A 88 -2.51 -9.21 -4.15
N LYS A 89 -2.77 -8.16 -4.93
CA LYS A 89 -3.94 -7.32 -4.74
C LYS A 89 -4.31 -6.63 -6.04
N VAL A 90 -5.52 -6.07 -6.07
CA VAL A 90 -5.94 -5.14 -7.10
C VAL A 90 -6.19 -3.80 -6.42
N ARG A 91 -5.57 -2.76 -6.95
CA ARG A 91 -5.76 -1.39 -6.45
C ARG A 91 -6.72 -0.65 -7.36
N TYR A 92 -7.76 -0.11 -6.73
CA TYR A 92 -8.74 0.73 -7.39
C TYR A 92 -8.48 2.18 -6.99
N LEU A 93 -8.53 3.08 -7.96
CA LEU A 93 -8.44 4.52 -7.68
C LEU A 93 -9.85 5.07 -7.62
N VAL A 94 -10.21 5.66 -6.49
CA VAL A 94 -11.57 6.13 -6.22
C VAL A 94 -11.52 7.60 -5.81
N PRO A 95 -11.83 8.52 -6.75
CA PRO A 95 -11.86 9.94 -6.41
C PRO A 95 -13.01 10.24 -5.44
N TYR A 96 -12.73 11.05 -4.44
CA TYR A 96 -13.76 11.53 -3.53
C TYR A 96 -13.26 12.77 -2.80
N GLY A 97 -14.06 13.85 -2.83
CA GLY A 97 -13.77 15.04 -2.06
C GLY A 97 -12.45 15.73 -2.41
N GLY A 98 -12.04 15.68 -3.67
CA GLY A 98 -10.80 16.31 -4.11
C GLY A 98 -9.56 15.48 -3.91
N PHE A 99 -9.70 14.28 -3.35
CA PHE A 99 -8.62 13.33 -3.18
C PHE A 99 -8.86 12.08 -4.03
N VAL A 100 -7.81 11.31 -4.27
CA VAL A 100 -7.94 10.01 -4.90
C VAL A 100 -7.62 8.96 -3.84
N TRP A 101 -8.62 8.20 -3.45
CA TRP A 101 -8.45 7.10 -2.51
C TRP A 101 -7.92 5.88 -3.22
N GLU A 102 -7.04 5.15 -2.58
CA GLU A 102 -6.54 3.89 -3.08
C GLU A 102 -7.20 2.77 -2.31
N VAL A 103 -8.09 2.03 -2.98
CA VAL A 103 -8.79 0.91 -2.37
C VAL A 103 -8.15 -0.37 -2.86
N ASP A 104 -7.65 -1.17 -1.94
CA ASP A 104 -6.98 -2.43 -2.25
C ASP A 104 -7.86 -3.61 -1.88
N GLU A 105 -8.06 -4.49 -2.85
CA GLU A 105 -8.70 -5.78 -2.65
C GLU A 105 -7.60 -6.83 -2.67
N TYR A 106 -7.47 -7.60 -1.59
CA TYR A 106 -6.39 -8.56 -1.42
C TYR A 106 -6.82 -9.97 -1.83
N PHE A 107 -5.85 -10.74 -2.30
CA PHE A 107 -6.04 -12.13 -2.72
C PHE A 107 -5.06 -13.04 -1.99
N GLY A 108 -5.18 -14.35 -2.22
CA GLY A 108 -4.31 -15.32 -1.57
C GLY A 108 -4.57 -15.40 -0.08
N GLU A 109 -3.52 -15.31 0.73
CA GLU A 109 -3.66 -15.45 2.18
C GLU A 109 -4.48 -14.35 2.82
N ASN A 110 -4.62 -13.22 2.14
CA ASN A 110 -5.39 -12.08 2.66
C ASN A 110 -6.73 -11.91 1.96
N GLU A 111 -7.19 -12.94 1.27
CA GLU A 111 -8.46 -12.87 0.54
C GLU A 111 -9.60 -12.49 1.47
N GLY A 112 -10.45 -11.57 0.99
CA GLY A 112 -11.55 -11.03 1.80
C GLY A 112 -11.20 -9.75 2.53
N LEU A 113 -9.93 -9.36 2.55
CA LEU A 113 -9.52 -8.09 3.13
C LEU A 113 -9.60 -6.98 2.10
N PHE A 114 -10.14 -5.84 2.51
CA PHE A 114 -10.17 -4.61 1.73
C PHE A 114 -9.67 -3.48 2.61
N THR A 115 -8.80 -2.63 2.05
CA THR A 115 -8.31 -1.45 2.76
C THR A 115 -8.43 -0.22 1.87
N ALA A 116 -8.52 0.95 2.48
CA ALA A 116 -8.53 2.23 1.76
C ALA A 116 -7.44 3.11 2.34
N GLU A 117 -6.66 3.73 1.46
CA GLU A 117 -5.58 4.62 1.87
C GLU A 117 -5.75 5.97 1.21
N ILE A 118 -5.40 7.02 1.96
CA ILE A 118 -5.34 8.38 1.45
C ILE A 118 -3.98 8.96 1.77
N GLU A 119 -3.36 9.57 0.76
CA GLU A 119 -2.10 10.28 0.95
C GLU A 119 -2.39 11.75 1.15
N LEU A 120 -1.74 12.35 2.14
CA LEU A 120 -1.99 13.73 2.56
C LEU A 120 -0.73 14.58 2.39
N ASP A 121 -0.93 15.89 2.25
CA ASP A 121 0.19 16.83 2.13
C ASP A 121 0.83 17.15 3.49
N GLY A 122 0.11 16.91 4.57
CA GLY A 122 0.60 17.15 5.93
C GLY A 122 -0.19 16.33 6.92
N GLU A 123 0.37 16.11 8.11
CA GLU A 123 -0.27 15.28 9.13
C GLU A 123 -1.57 15.88 9.65
N GLU A 124 -1.72 17.20 9.54
CA GLU A 124 -2.91 17.91 9.99
C GLU A 124 -3.91 18.15 8.86
N ALA A 125 -3.63 17.65 7.66
CA ALA A 125 -4.52 17.87 6.52
C ALA A 125 -5.88 17.23 6.77
N SER A 126 -6.95 17.94 6.41
CA SER A 126 -8.30 17.42 6.52
C SER A 126 -8.79 16.91 5.17
N PHE A 127 -9.76 16.01 5.22
CA PHE A 127 -10.37 15.44 4.02
C PHE A 127 -11.84 15.13 4.31
N SER A 128 -12.64 15.09 3.25
CA SER A 128 -14.03 14.65 3.37
C SER A 128 -14.07 13.14 3.55
N VAL A 129 -14.83 12.67 4.52
CA VAL A 129 -14.94 11.24 4.82
C VAL A 129 -15.96 10.61 3.88
N PRO A 130 -15.56 9.69 3.01
CA PRO A 130 -16.52 9.01 2.14
C PRO A 130 -17.48 8.15 2.94
N PRO A 131 -18.74 8.02 2.47
CA PRO A 131 -19.73 7.23 3.21
C PRO A 131 -19.41 5.74 3.29
N TRP A 132 -18.53 5.24 2.43
CA TRP A 132 -18.12 3.85 2.41
C TRP A 132 -16.88 3.57 3.27
N LEU A 133 -16.34 4.58 3.94
CA LEU A 133 -15.13 4.41 4.76
C LEU A 133 -15.47 3.80 6.10
N GLY A 134 -14.63 2.86 6.55
CA GLY A 134 -14.75 2.21 7.84
C GLY A 134 -13.76 2.79 8.86
N PRO A 135 -13.46 2.03 9.92
CA PRO A 135 -12.56 2.52 10.97
C PRO A 135 -11.12 2.65 10.50
N GLU A 136 -10.41 3.60 11.09
CA GLU A 136 -9.01 3.83 10.79
C GLU A 136 -8.14 2.75 11.44
N VAL A 137 -7.16 2.25 10.68
CA VAL A 137 -6.23 1.22 11.15
C VAL A 137 -4.78 1.61 10.92
N SER A 138 -4.50 2.90 10.78
CA SER A 138 -3.15 3.39 10.44
C SER A 138 -2.08 2.92 11.43
N ALA A 139 -2.41 2.79 12.70
CA ALA A 139 -1.47 2.37 13.73
C ALA A 139 -1.55 0.88 14.05
N ASP A 140 -2.43 0.16 13.40
CA ASP A 140 -2.63 -1.26 13.69
C ASP A 140 -1.68 -2.12 12.86
N ARG A 141 -0.77 -2.80 13.55
CA ARG A 141 0.28 -3.58 12.89
C ARG A 141 -0.26 -4.75 12.08
N ARG A 142 -1.45 -5.24 12.42
CA ARG A 142 -2.08 -6.34 11.67
C ARG A 142 -2.34 -5.98 10.22
N TYR A 143 -2.48 -4.69 9.94
CA TYR A 143 -2.78 -4.21 8.59
C TYR A 143 -1.57 -3.71 7.82
N LYS A 144 -0.37 -3.99 8.31
CA LYS A 144 0.88 -3.75 7.57
C LYS A 144 1.18 -4.99 6.75
N ILE A 145 0.39 -5.17 5.69
CA ILE A 145 0.32 -6.40 4.93
C ILE A 145 1.63 -6.66 4.16
N GLY A 146 2.16 -7.87 4.32
CA GLY A 146 3.35 -8.31 3.60
C GLY A 146 4.66 -8.01 4.27
N ARG A 147 4.68 -7.15 5.30
CA ARG A 147 5.89 -6.88 6.03
C ARG A 147 6.26 -8.07 6.89
N ALA A 148 7.52 -8.11 7.19
CA ALA A 148 7.98 -9.04 8.18
C ALA A 148 7.15 -8.91 9.39
N HIS A 149 6.60 -9.92 9.86
CA HIS A 149 5.91 -9.79 10.85
C HIS A 149 6.00 -10.47 11.72
N VAL A 150 5.47 -10.28 11.92
CA VAL A 150 5.76 -9.95 12.98
C VAL A 150 5.08 -10.58 13.81
#